data_0a85ccae9056f6deb722df9800bc773f
#
_entry.id   0a85ccae9056f6deb722df9800bc773f
#
_cell.length_a   1.000
_cell.length_b   1.000
_cell.length_c   1.000
_cell.angle_alpha   90.00
_cell.angle_beta   90.00
_cell.angle_gamma   90.00
#
_symmetry.space_group_name_H-M   'P 1'
#
loop_
_entity.id
_entity.type
_entity.pdbx_description
1 polymer ?
#
loop_
_entity_poly.entity_id
_entity_poly.type
_entity_poly.pdbx_seq_one_letter_code
_entity_poly.pdbx_strand_id
1 'polypeptide(L)'
;AENDVYAERPSRAQLNYIDKVVSGVANREEDLNATIQQFSIGWDVNRISRLARSVMQLAIFEILYVEDVPTGVAVSEAVRLAKKYDGDDTGSFVNGILGTFARGLSSEVTQ
;
A
#
# COMPACT_ATOMS: atom_id res chain seq x y z
N ALA A 1 28.28 -1.18 -2.48
CA ALA A 1 27.85 -0.99 -3.79
C ALA A 1 26.67 -1.90 -4.12
N GLU A 2 26.46 -2.20 -5.39
CA GLU A 2 25.33 -3.00 -5.82
C GLU A 2 25.19 -4.31 -5.09
N ASN A 3 26.31 -4.96 -4.83
CA ASN A 3 26.30 -6.27 -4.22
C ASN A 3 25.84 -6.25 -2.77
N ASP A 4 25.92 -5.11 -2.13
CA ASP A 4 25.55 -4.99 -0.73
C ASP A 4 24.05 -5.19 -0.53
N VAL A 5 23.27 -4.73 -1.51
CA VAL A 5 21.81 -4.88 -1.45
C VAL A 5 21.41 -6.35 -1.46
N TYR A 6 22.12 -7.13 -2.25
CA TYR A 6 21.82 -8.55 -2.39
C TYR A 6 22.51 -9.41 -1.35
N ALA A 7 23.57 -8.89 -0.75
CA ALA A 7 24.30 -9.59 0.29
C ALA A 7 23.56 -9.54 1.63
N GLU A 8 22.81 -8.48 1.88
CA GLU A 8 22.05 -8.36 3.10
C GLU A 8 20.84 -9.27 3.08
N ARG A 9 20.70 -10.01 4.14
CA ARG A 9 19.54 -10.87 4.30
C ARG A 9 18.59 -10.26 5.33
N PRO A 10 17.28 -10.37 5.13
CA PRO A 10 16.33 -9.88 6.11
C PRO A 10 16.56 -10.59 7.44
N SER A 11 16.40 -9.87 8.53
CA SER A 11 16.44 -10.47 9.88
C SER A 11 15.20 -11.35 10.07
N ARG A 12 15.22 -12.17 11.12
CA ARG A 12 14.04 -12.97 11.45
C ARG A 12 12.82 -12.09 11.71
N ALA A 13 13.04 -10.95 12.39
CA ALA A 13 11.94 -10.02 12.63
C ALA A 13 11.37 -9.47 11.35
N GLN A 14 12.23 -9.14 10.38
CA GLN A 14 11.78 -8.66 9.08
C GLN A 14 11.03 -9.72 8.31
N LEU A 15 11.51 -10.96 8.35
CA LEU A 15 10.83 -12.08 7.68
C LEU A 15 9.46 -12.34 8.31
N ASN A 16 9.37 -12.28 9.63
CA ASN A 16 8.10 -12.43 10.32
C ASN A 16 7.12 -11.34 9.96
N TYR A 17 7.60 -10.10 9.85
CA TYR A 17 6.77 -8.99 9.42
C TYR A 17 6.25 -9.18 8.00
N ILE A 18 7.15 -9.56 7.08
CA ILE A 18 6.78 -9.80 5.68
C ILE A 18 5.71 -10.90 5.61
N ASP A 19 5.91 -11.99 6.33
CA ASP A 19 4.96 -13.09 6.35
C ASP A 19 3.60 -12.65 6.89
N LYS A 20 3.60 -11.88 7.96
CA LYS A 20 2.37 -11.34 8.56
C LYS A 20 1.61 -10.48 7.55
N VAL A 21 2.32 -9.60 6.85
CA VAL A 21 1.71 -8.67 5.91
C VAL A 21 1.20 -9.40 4.68
N VAL A 22 2.01 -10.29 4.11
CA VAL A 22 1.61 -11.06 2.93
C VAL A 22 0.37 -11.90 3.22
N SER A 23 0.37 -12.60 4.36
CA SER A 23 -0.77 -13.41 4.76
C SER A 23 -2.00 -12.55 5.05
N GLY A 24 -1.79 -11.42 5.72
CA GLY A 24 -2.88 -10.51 6.04
C GLY A 24 -3.55 -9.92 4.80
N VAL A 25 -2.74 -9.51 3.83
CA VAL A 25 -3.26 -8.98 2.56
C VAL A 25 -4.01 -10.07 1.80
N ALA A 26 -3.43 -11.26 1.72
CA ALA A 26 -4.08 -12.38 1.00
C ALA A 26 -5.43 -12.73 1.61
N ASN A 27 -5.52 -12.72 2.94
CA ASN A 27 -6.76 -13.06 3.64
C ASN A 27 -7.83 -11.99 3.52
N ARG A 28 -7.46 -10.76 3.13
CA ARG A 28 -8.37 -9.63 3.03
C ARG A 28 -8.44 -9.03 1.64
N GLU A 29 -8.06 -9.79 0.64
CA GLU A 29 -7.96 -9.27 -0.73
C GLU A 29 -9.26 -8.66 -1.23
N GLU A 30 -10.38 -9.30 -1.00
CA GLU A 30 -11.68 -8.78 -1.43
C GLU A 30 -12.01 -7.45 -0.76
N ASP A 31 -11.79 -7.37 0.55
CA ASP A 31 -12.05 -6.14 1.30
C ASP A 31 -11.13 -5.01 0.88
N LEU A 32 -9.86 -5.32 0.66
CA LEU A 32 -8.89 -4.33 0.23
C LEU A 32 -9.22 -3.80 -1.17
N ASN A 33 -9.59 -4.70 -2.07
CA ASN A 33 -9.99 -4.30 -3.42
C ASN A 33 -11.27 -3.47 -3.40
N ALA A 34 -12.22 -3.80 -2.54
CA ALA A 34 -13.44 -3.02 -2.38
C ALA A 34 -13.12 -1.60 -1.91
N THR A 35 -12.17 -1.47 -0.97
CA THR A 35 -11.72 -0.17 -0.50
C THR A 35 -11.08 0.63 -1.62
N ILE A 36 -10.20 0.01 -2.39
CA ILE A 36 -9.55 0.68 -3.52
C ILE A 36 -10.61 1.16 -4.51
N GLN A 37 -11.58 0.30 -4.82
CA GLN A 37 -12.64 0.64 -5.77
C GLN A 37 -13.48 1.82 -5.27
N GLN A 38 -13.73 1.86 -3.98
CA GLN A 38 -14.50 2.94 -3.35
C GLN A 38 -13.85 4.31 -3.58
N PHE A 39 -12.52 4.37 -3.55
CA PHE A 39 -11.78 5.63 -3.66
C PHE A 39 -11.21 5.88 -5.06
N SER A 40 -11.44 4.96 -6.00
CA SER A 40 -10.96 5.12 -7.38
C SER A 40 -12.13 5.40 -8.33
N ILE A 41 -12.86 6.48 -8.05
CA ILE A 41 -14.04 6.87 -8.81
C ILE A 41 -13.70 6.97 -10.30
N GLY A 42 -14.47 6.30 -11.13
CA GLY A 42 -14.27 6.32 -12.58
C GLY A 42 -13.25 5.30 -13.09
N TRP A 43 -12.62 4.54 -12.19
CA TRP A 43 -11.61 3.54 -12.55
C TRP A 43 -12.08 2.16 -12.15
N ASP A 44 -11.84 1.21 -13.03
CA ASP A 44 -12.12 -0.20 -12.73
C ASP A 44 -10.85 -0.79 -12.08
N VAL A 45 -10.98 -1.34 -10.88
CA VAL A 45 -9.86 -1.97 -10.16
C VAL A 45 -9.14 -3.00 -11.04
N ASN A 46 -9.89 -3.70 -11.90
CA ASN A 46 -9.31 -4.71 -12.78
C ASN A 46 -8.44 -4.13 -13.89
N ARG A 47 -8.54 -2.82 -14.14
CA ARG A 47 -7.72 -2.13 -15.14
C ARG A 47 -6.51 -1.45 -14.54
N ILE A 48 -6.45 -1.40 -13.22
CA ILE A 48 -5.30 -0.85 -12.50
C ILE A 48 -4.17 -1.87 -12.62
N SER A 49 -2.94 -1.41 -12.81
CA SER A 49 -1.82 -2.32 -12.93
C SER A 49 -1.71 -3.19 -11.68
N ARG A 50 -1.16 -4.39 -11.86
CA ARG A 50 -0.97 -5.31 -10.73
C ARG A 50 -0.10 -4.67 -9.65
N LEU A 51 0.96 -3.97 -10.07
CA LEU A 51 1.84 -3.31 -9.12
C LEU A 51 1.10 -2.24 -8.32
N ALA A 52 0.36 -1.36 -8.99
CA ALA A 52 -0.38 -0.30 -8.32
C ALA A 52 -1.38 -0.88 -7.32
N ARG A 53 -2.12 -1.91 -7.74
CA ARG A 53 -3.07 -2.58 -6.87
C ARG A 53 -2.37 -3.19 -5.66
N SER A 54 -1.25 -3.87 -5.88
CA SER A 54 -0.51 -4.53 -4.79
C SER A 54 0.03 -3.53 -3.78
N VAL A 55 0.62 -2.42 -4.23
CA VAL A 55 1.16 -1.44 -3.30
C VAL A 55 0.04 -0.73 -2.53
N MET A 56 -1.12 -0.52 -3.15
CA MET A 56 -2.26 0.06 -2.46
C MET A 56 -2.86 -0.91 -1.44
N GLN A 57 -2.98 -2.19 -1.79
CA GLN A 57 -3.43 -3.22 -0.85
C GLN A 57 -2.54 -3.26 0.38
N LEU A 58 -1.23 -3.26 0.15
CA LEU A 58 -0.24 -3.27 1.23
C LEU A 58 -0.38 -2.05 2.11
N ALA A 59 -0.43 -0.86 1.51
CA ALA A 59 -0.53 0.39 2.27
C ALA A 59 -1.81 0.43 3.11
N ILE A 60 -2.93 0.07 2.53
CA ILE A 60 -4.22 0.06 3.24
C ILE A 60 -4.18 -0.94 4.39
N PHE A 61 -3.61 -2.11 4.15
CA PHE A 61 -3.45 -3.11 5.21
C PHE A 61 -2.61 -2.55 6.36
N GLU A 62 -1.48 -1.92 6.04
CA GLU A 62 -0.62 -1.34 7.06
C GLU A 62 -1.32 -0.24 7.85
N ILE A 63 -2.06 0.61 7.15
CA ILE A 63 -2.78 1.71 7.80
C ILE A 63 -3.85 1.17 8.76
N LEU A 64 -4.56 0.14 8.35
CA LEU A 64 -5.68 -0.38 9.14
C LEU A 64 -5.27 -1.35 10.23
N TYR A 65 -4.22 -2.13 10.02
CA TYR A 65 -3.93 -3.26 10.89
C TYR A 65 -2.55 -3.29 11.51
N VAL A 66 -1.66 -2.38 11.14
CA VAL A 66 -0.29 -2.36 11.68
C VAL A 66 -0.06 -1.03 12.38
N GLU A 67 -0.19 -1.04 13.71
CA GLU A 67 -0.11 0.17 14.52
C GLU A 67 1.21 0.91 14.42
N ASP A 68 2.29 0.18 14.25
CA ASP A 68 3.63 0.77 14.27
C ASP A 68 4.02 1.50 12.97
N VAL A 69 3.19 1.39 11.92
CA VAL A 69 3.46 2.07 10.66
C VAL A 69 2.60 3.33 10.58
N PRO A 70 3.23 4.52 10.63
CA PRO A 70 2.45 5.75 10.46
C PRO A 70 1.79 5.81 9.10
N THR A 71 0.58 6.35 9.06
CA THR A 71 -0.21 6.46 7.83
C THR A 71 0.56 7.15 6.71
N GLY A 72 1.22 8.28 7.01
CA GLY A 72 2.00 9.01 6.01
C GLY A 72 3.15 8.21 5.44
N VAL A 73 3.76 7.35 6.26
CA VAL A 73 4.87 6.49 5.81
C VAL A 73 4.33 5.43 4.86
N ALA A 74 3.21 4.79 5.20
CA ALA A 74 2.61 3.78 4.33
C ALA A 74 2.24 4.36 2.97
N VAL A 75 1.62 5.55 2.96
CA VAL A 75 1.25 6.23 1.71
C VAL A 75 2.50 6.60 0.90
N SER A 76 3.49 7.22 1.53
CA SER A 76 4.73 7.62 0.86
C SER A 76 5.45 6.46 0.21
N GLU A 77 5.55 5.33 0.90
CA GLU A 77 6.22 4.14 0.37
C GLU A 77 5.47 3.58 -0.84
N ALA A 78 4.15 3.51 -0.77
CA ALA A 78 3.35 3.03 -1.88
C ALA A 78 3.52 3.91 -3.11
N VAL A 79 3.49 5.23 -2.92
CA VAL A 79 3.68 6.19 -4.02
C VAL A 79 5.08 6.06 -4.61
N ARG A 80 6.10 5.94 -3.76
CA ARG A 80 7.48 5.79 -4.21
C ARG A 80 7.65 4.55 -5.07
N LEU A 81 7.10 3.43 -4.63
CA LEU A 81 7.20 2.17 -5.37
C LEU A 81 6.45 2.24 -6.70
N ALA A 82 5.24 2.80 -6.68
CA ALA A 82 4.45 2.95 -7.89
C ALA A 82 5.17 3.82 -8.92
N LYS A 83 5.72 4.93 -8.46
CA LYS A 83 6.46 5.86 -9.32
C LYS A 83 7.72 5.21 -9.90
N LYS A 84 8.46 4.51 -9.05
CA LYS A 84 9.71 3.88 -9.45
C LYS A 84 9.54 2.80 -10.51
N TYR A 85 8.52 1.97 -10.35
CA TYR A 85 8.36 0.79 -11.21
C TYR A 85 7.30 0.93 -12.29
N ASP A 86 6.38 1.87 -12.15
CA ASP A 86 5.25 2.01 -13.07
C ASP A 86 5.10 3.43 -13.64
N GLY A 87 5.95 4.36 -13.19
CA GLY A 87 5.98 5.72 -13.72
C GLY A 87 5.24 6.74 -12.91
N ASP A 88 5.45 8.01 -13.27
CA ASP A 88 4.91 9.16 -12.52
C ASP A 88 3.38 9.18 -12.48
N ASP A 89 2.74 8.81 -13.58
CA ASP A 89 1.28 8.80 -13.65
C ASP A 89 0.68 7.83 -12.64
N THR A 90 1.28 6.64 -12.53
CA THR A 90 0.83 5.64 -11.58
C THR A 90 1.08 6.12 -10.14
N GLY A 91 2.23 6.76 -9.90
CA GLY A 91 2.52 7.35 -8.60
C GLY A 91 1.47 8.38 -8.20
N SER A 92 1.10 9.27 -9.11
CA SER A 92 0.08 10.28 -8.86
C SER A 92 -1.29 9.66 -8.59
N PHE A 93 -1.64 8.64 -9.34
CA PHE A 93 -2.89 7.92 -9.17
C PHE A 93 -2.96 7.27 -7.77
N VAL A 94 -1.90 6.55 -7.39
CA VAL A 94 -1.81 5.90 -6.07
C VAL A 94 -1.90 6.94 -4.96
N ASN A 95 -1.20 8.06 -5.12
CA ASN A 95 -1.23 9.13 -4.13
C ASN A 95 -2.64 9.69 -3.95
N GLY A 96 -3.35 9.88 -5.04
CA GLY A 96 -4.72 10.39 -5.00
C GLY A 96 -5.66 9.46 -4.23
N ILE A 97 -5.60 8.18 -4.53
CA ILE A 97 -6.46 7.19 -3.88
C ILE A 97 -6.12 7.05 -2.40
N LEU A 98 -4.85 6.83 -2.09
CA LEU A 98 -4.44 6.60 -0.70
C LEU A 98 -4.58 7.87 0.14
N GLY A 99 -4.32 9.03 -0.45
CA GLY A 99 -4.52 10.30 0.25
C GLY A 99 -5.97 10.52 0.63
N THR A 100 -6.89 10.23 -0.27
CA THR A 100 -8.33 10.37 0.00
C THR A 100 -8.76 9.35 1.07
N PHE A 101 -8.28 8.12 0.96
CA PHE A 101 -8.55 7.09 1.96
C PHE A 101 -8.07 7.52 3.34
N ALA A 102 -6.84 8.01 3.44
CA ALA A 102 -6.25 8.43 4.71
C ALA A 102 -7.00 9.62 5.32
N ARG A 103 -7.41 10.58 4.50
CA ARG A 103 -8.20 11.72 4.98
C ARG A 103 -9.56 11.29 5.49
N GLY A 104 -10.17 10.30 4.85
CA GLY A 104 -11.44 9.76 5.30
C GLY A 104 -11.35 9.15 6.69
N LEU A 105 -10.26 8.43 6.96
CA LEU A 105 -10.03 7.86 8.30
C LEU A 105 -9.86 8.95 9.36
N SER A 106 -9.10 10.00 9.03
CA SER A 106 -8.92 11.12 9.95
C SER A 106 -10.23 11.79 10.30
N SER A 107 -11.10 11.98 9.31
CA SER A 107 -12.43 12.57 9.54
C SER A 107 -13.28 11.71 10.47
N GLU A 108 -13.23 10.40 10.29
CA GLU A 108 -13.97 9.47 11.14
C GLU A 108 -13.47 9.52 12.58
N VAL A 109 -12.15 9.59 12.74
CA VAL A 109 -11.54 9.61 14.06
C VAL A 109 -11.87 10.89 14.81
N THR A 110 -11.98 12.02 14.11
CA THR A 110 -12.24 13.31 14.74
C THR A 110 -13.72 13.51 15.11
N GLN A 111 -14.57 12.67 14.62
CA GLN A 111 -15.98 12.71 14.95
C GLN A 111 -16.28 11.90 16.21
#